data_27172d72c508aef41a5aa4f04cae2e85
#
_entry.id   27172d72c508aef41a5aa4f04cae2e85
#
_cell.length_a   1.000
_cell.length_b   1.000
_cell.length_c   1.000
_cell.angle_alpha   90.00
_cell.angle_beta   90.00
_cell.angle_gamma   90.00
#
_symmetry.space_group_name_H-M   'P 1'
#
loop_
_entity.id
_entity.type
_entity.pdbx_description
1 polymer ?
#
loop_
_entity_poly.entity_id
_entity_poly.type
_entity_poly.pdbx_seq_one_letter_code
_entity_poly.pdbx_strand_id
1 'polypeptide(L)'
;MAAPVWTAVYKVSSTFYTIDDIQSVEFMSGRRFGTEPFDAGSCTVVCRDPSNWPTPKPAMGQQIRVSPSNAQRGWVGRVVDIKINYGQVANMDEAVITCEGVLGSVGRNQLNSFALVQDSCVDQASLVAVDSNVEFAARYSTTLGSIASAQTYTGNALTLMSELMLTEVGRIAEAHDDDTNNLGLAFIGRYYFSTNSTIRVSDVEADWTATPKYYKYNEIEFKSSSENYFTKCTIQPQSLANQTSGTGKFALVQESLDYTTGQALNHAQYLLSQYSSQTSSPLSITVSYAAQTTSAQSLFTSDLLKNFIDSLAIPRGVSTVIGTEIELKFRGTTYNGLVEGYSVTATPSDTIVTFYFTPADQFNYFILNNATQGTLGTSGTYPGNKLAF
;
A
#
# COMPACT_ATOMS: atom_id res chain seq x y z
N MET A 1 14.67 -24.99 5.21
CA MET A 1 15.26 -24.26 4.06
C MET A 1 15.94 -23.00 4.61
N ALA A 2 16.94 -22.46 3.88
CA ALA A 2 17.52 -21.17 4.26
C ALA A 2 16.51 -20.05 4.00
N ALA A 3 16.56 -18.96 4.79
CA ALA A 3 15.76 -17.78 4.56
C ALA A 3 16.09 -17.16 3.18
N PRO A 4 15.15 -16.40 2.59
CA PRO A 4 15.42 -15.71 1.33
C PRO A 4 16.63 -14.77 1.45
N VAL A 5 17.52 -14.86 0.49
CA VAL A 5 18.66 -13.92 0.40
C VAL A 5 18.13 -12.62 -0.22
N TRP A 6 18.45 -11.49 0.39
CA TRP A 6 18.07 -10.18 -0.10
C TRP A 6 19.22 -9.52 -0.86
N THR A 7 18.88 -8.83 -1.91
CA THR A 7 19.80 -8.05 -2.73
C THR A 7 19.35 -6.62 -2.86
N ALA A 8 20.29 -5.69 -2.94
CA ALA A 8 20.01 -4.31 -3.28
C ALA A 8 20.69 -3.97 -4.61
N VAL A 9 19.96 -3.32 -5.49
CA VAL A 9 20.43 -2.94 -6.81
C VAL A 9 20.22 -1.44 -6.99
N TYR A 10 21.28 -0.69 -7.28
CA TYR A 10 21.20 0.74 -7.55
C TYR A 10 21.51 1.06 -9.02
N LYS A 11 20.93 2.16 -9.52
CA LYS A 11 21.03 2.56 -10.93
C LYS A 11 21.95 3.77 -11.07
N VAL A 12 22.95 3.64 -11.95
CA VAL A 12 23.80 4.75 -12.37
C VAL A 12 23.64 4.92 -13.88
N SER A 13 23.08 6.04 -14.30
CA SER A 13 22.66 6.25 -15.70
C SER A 13 21.67 5.15 -16.14
N SER A 14 22.04 4.30 -17.06
CA SER A 14 21.24 3.16 -17.54
C SER A 14 21.70 1.80 -16.99
N THR A 15 22.75 1.77 -16.18
CA THR A 15 23.38 0.53 -15.69
C THR A 15 22.97 0.26 -14.25
N PHE A 16 22.67 -1.01 -13.96
CA PHE A 16 22.38 -1.50 -12.62
C PHE A 16 23.57 -2.19 -12.00
N TYR A 17 23.84 -1.90 -10.73
CA TYR A 17 24.91 -2.45 -9.93
C TYR A 17 24.33 -3.11 -8.68
N THR A 18 24.80 -4.31 -8.34
CA THR A 18 24.30 -5.06 -7.20
C THR A 18 25.18 -4.83 -5.98
N ILE A 19 24.54 -4.64 -4.83
CA ILE A 19 25.19 -4.67 -3.52
C ILE A 19 24.92 -6.06 -2.93
N ASP A 20 26.01 -6.77 -2.68
CA ASP A 20 25.98 -8.07 -2.03
C ASP A 20 26.26 -7.91 -0.52
N ASP A 21 26.25 -9.01 0.24
CA ASP A 21 26.51 -9.07 1.68
C ASP A 21 25.58 -8.22 2.53
N ILE A 22 24.29 -8.21 2.19
CA ILE A 22 23.25 -7.58 2.98
C ILE A 22 23.04 -8.34 4.28
N GLN A 23 23.15 -7.61 5.40
CA GLN A 23 22.95 -8.14 6.75
C GLN A 23 21.51 -7.98 7.23
N SER A 24 20.90 -6.86 6.87
CA SER A 24 19.48 -6.65 7.14
C SER A 24 18.88 -5.67 6.15
N VAL A 25 17.58 -5.84 5.96
CA VAL A 25 16.73 -4.91 5.23
C VAL A 25 15.52 -4.65 6.09
N GLU A 26 15.17 -3.39 6.23
CA GLU A 26 13.91 -2.98 6.85
C GLU A 26 13.25 -1.94 5.96
N PHE A 27 11.98 -2.17 5.60
CA PHE A 27 11.23 -1.19 4.84
C PHE A 27 9.74 -1.21 5.15
N MET A 28 9.11 -0.08 4.87
CA MET A 28 7.67 0.10 4.98
C MET A 28 7.15 0.81 3.73
N SER A 29 5.96 0.44 3.29
CA SER A 29 5.22 1.10 2.21
C SER A 29 3.73 1.16 2.54
N GLY A 30 3.06 2.23 2.10
CA GLY A 30 1.65 2.46 2.37
C GLY A 30 1.40 3.11 3.73
N ARG A 31 0.20 2.91 4.28
CA ARG A 31 -0.26 3.48 5.56
C ARG A 31 -0.67 2.38 6.53
N ARG A 32 -0.74 2.71 7.82
CA ARG A 32 -1.18 1.74 8.84
C ARG A 32 -2.70 1.70 8.98
N PHE A 33 -3.37 2.82 8.75
CA PHE A 33 -4.83 2.95 8.88
C PHE A 33 -5.45 3.57 7.64
N GLY A 34 -6.65 3.15 7.30
CA GLY A 34 -7.37 3.64 6.13
C GLY A 34 -7.72 5.14 6.14
N THR A 35 -7.67 5.80 7.29
CA THR A 35 -7.91 7.25 7.46
C THR A 35 -6.64 8.10 7.47
N GLU A 36 -5.47 7.48 7.53
CA GLU A 36 -4.19 8.20 7.48
C GLU A 36 -3.85 8.64 6.06
N PRO A 37 -3.14 9.77 5.88
CA PRO A 37 -2.53 10.09 4.61
C PRO A 37 -1.45 9.06 4.27
N PHE A 38 -1.14 8.92 2.99
CA PHE A 38 0.02 8.13 2.56
C PHE A 38 1.28 8.96 2.67
N ASP A 39 2.29 8.40 3.31
CA ASP A 39 3.62 8.97 3.38
C ASP A 39 4.59 8.22 2.45
N ALA A 40 5.74 8.82 2.21
CA ALA A 40 6.81 8.16 1.48
C ALA A 40 7.26 6.91 2.23
N GLY A 41 7.36 5.80 1.52
CA GLY A 41 7.96 4.60 2.04
C GLY A 41 9.40 4.84 2.47
N SER A 42 9.87 4.13 3.47
CA SER A 42 11.26 4.18 3.93
C SER A 42 11.92 2.82 3.78
N CYS A 43 13.22 2.80 3.52
CA CYS A 43 13.99 1.57 3.52
C CYS A 43 15.37 1.82 4.11
N THR A 44 15.80 0.91 4.97
CA THR A 44 17.16 0.86 5.51
C THR A 44 17.79 -0.46 5.10
N VAL A 45 18.96 -0.39 4.49
CA VAL A 45 19.76 -1.55 4.10
C VAL A 45 21.08 -1.50 4.84
N VAL A 46 21.39 -2.55 5.59
CA VAL A 46 22.66 -2.72 6.29
C VAL A 46 23.51 -3.74 5.52
N CYS A 47 24.68 -3.35 5.12
CA CYS A 47 25.60 -4.16 4.34
C CYS A 47 26.95 -4.27 5.04
N ARG A 48 27.65 -5.38 4.81
CA ARG A 48 29.07 -5.52 5.18
C ARG A 48 29.97 -5.10 4.03
N ASP A 49 31.19 -4.78 4.36
CA ASP A 49 32.30 -4.62 3.43
C ASP A 49 32.05 -3.64 2.27
N PRO A 50 31.71 -2.36 2.56
CA PRO A 50 31.46 -1.36 1.52
C PRO A 50 32.67 -1.09 0.62
N SER A 51 33.84 -1.62 0.98
CA SER A 51 35.03 -1.60 0.12
C SER A 51 34.86 -2.44 -1.15
N ASN A 52 34.07 -3.53 -1.07
CA ASN A 52 33.82 -4.45 -2.17
C ASN A 52 32.67 -4.02 -3.10
N TRP A 53 32.02 -2.88 -2.82
CA TRP A 53 30.98 -2.41 -3.69
C TRP A 53 31.45 -2.13 -5.11
N PRO A 54 30.64 -2.40 -6.14
CA PRO A 54 30.95 -2.08 -7.52
C PRO A 54 31.33 -0.61 -7.71
N THR A 55 32.10 -0.35 -8.75
CA THR A 55 32.42 1.01 -9.17
C THR A 55 31.56 1.38 -10.39
N PRO A 56 30.88 2.54 -10.39
CA PRO A 56 30.83 3.57 -9.36
C PRO A 56 30.03 3.15 -8.13
N LYS A 57 30.43 3.60 -6.93
CA LYS A 57 29.72 3.31 -5.67
C LYS A 57 28.35 3.97 -5.64
N PRO A 58 27.36 3.44 -4.82
CA PRO A 58 26.08 4.09 -4.63
C PRO A 58 26.26 5.51 -4.07
N ALA A 59 25.39 6.42 -4.49
CA ALA A 59 25.41 7.81 -4.07
C ALA A 59 24.00 8.33 -3.81
N MET A 60 23.90 9.43 -3.06
CA MET A 60 22.62 10.09 -2.78
C MET A 60 21.88 10.46 -4.07
N GLY A 61 20.57 10.32 -4.05
CA GLY A 61 19.65 10.61 -5.15
C GLY A 61 19.54 9.48 -6.18
N GLN A 62 20.42 8.47 -6.16
CA GLN A 62 20.33 7.35 -7.06
C GLN A 62 19.11 6.46 -6.73
N GLN A 63 18.51 5.93 -7.77
CA GLN A 63 17.47 4.92 -7.62
C GLN A 63 18.06 3.64 -7.04
N ILE A 64 17.36 3.07 -6.06
CA ILE A 64 17.70 1.78 -5.46
C ILE A 64 16.48 0.89 -5.42
N ARG A 65 16.70 -0.39 -5.62
CA ARG A 65 15.69 -1.44 -5.52
C ARG A 65 16.20 -2.53 -4.59
N VAL A 66 15.36 -2.98 -3.69
CA VAL A 66 15.67 -4.03 -2.71
C VAL A 66 14.67 -5.15 -2.90
N SER A 67 15.17 -6.38 -3.13
CA SER A 67 14.31 -7.53 -3.42
C SER A 67 14.92 -8.83 -2.88
N PRO A 68 14.10 -9.83 -2.55
CA PRO A 68 14.60 -11.18 -2.33
C PRO A 68 15.17 -11.74 -3.65
N SER A 69 16.23 -12.55 -3.56
CA SER A 69 17.01 -13.02 -4.70
C SER A 69 16.24 -13.79 -5.78
N ASN A 70 15.05 -14.27 -5.45
CA ASN A 70 14.16 -15.01 -6.35
C ASN A 70 12.94 -14.17 -6.83
N ALA A 71 12.85 -12.91 -6.44
CA ALA A 71 11.83 -11.98 -6.90
C ALA A 71 12.47 -10.87 -7.75
N GLN A 72 11.82 -10.54 -8.85
CA GLN A 72 12.29 -9.44 -9.70
C GLN A 72 12.00 -8.07 -9.07
N ARG A 73 11.13 -8.00 -8.09
CA ARG A 73 10.56 -6.79 -7.51
C ARG A 73 10.60 -6.85 -6.00
N GLY A 74 10.77 -5.70 -5.42
CA GLY A 74 10.77 -5.46 -4.00
C GLY A 74 10.47 -4.00 -3.74
N TRP A 75 10.97 -3.48 -2.67
CA TRP A 75 10.88 -2.07 -2.39
C TRP A 75 11.74 -1.25 -3.35
N VAL A 76 11.25 -0.08 -3.76
CA VAL A 76 11.94 0.85 -4.66
C VAL A 76 11.89 2.26 -4.12
N GLY A 77 12.95 3.02 -4.39
CA GLY A 77 13.05 4.41 -3.98
C GLY A 77 14.38 5.03 -4.38
N ARG A 78 14.79 6.03 -3.61
CA ARG A 78 16.06 6.75 -3.81
C ARG A 78 16.90 6.73 -2.55
N VAL A 79 18.21 6.63 -2.72
CA VAL A 79 19.17 6.77 -1.63
C VAL A 79 19.14 8.21 -1.11
N VAL A 80 18.92 8.39 0.20
CA VAL A 80 18.93 9.71 0.86
C VAL A 80 20.12 9.90 1.78
N ASP A 81 20.67 8.80 2.33
CA ASP A 81 21.87 8.85 3.17
C ASP A 81 22.68 7.56 3.06
N ILE A 82 23.98 7.67 3.20
CA ILE A 82 24.92 6.53 3.28
C ILE A 82 25.90 6.81 4.41
N LYS A 83 25.79 6.01 5.47
CA LYS A 83 26.71 6.04 6.61
C LYS A 83 27.63 4.83 6.57
N ILE A 84 28.94 5.05 6.65
CA ILE A 84 29.92 3.98 6.72
C ILE A 84 30.57 4.01 8.09
N ASN A 85 30.52 2.88 8.79
CA ASN A 85 31.19 2.64 10.06
C ASN A 85 32.43 1.77 9.78
N TYR A 86 33.61 2.29 10.05
CA TYR A 86 34.85 1.55 9.87
C TYR A 86 35.17 0.73 11.13
N GLY A 87 35.33 -0.57 10.95
CA GLY A 87 35.78 -1.48 12.00
C GLY A 87 37.26 -1.36 12.30
N GLN A 88 37.71 -1.94 13.42
CA GLN A 88 39.14 -2.00 13.73
C GLN A 88 39.91 -3.03 12.91
N VAL A 89 39.19 -3.96 12.30
CA VAL A 89 39.75 -5.06 11.48
C VAL A 89 39.14 -4.98 10.09
N ALA A 90 39.96 -5.22 9.06
CA ALA A 90 39.45 -5.36 7.69
C ALA A 90 38.30 -6.39 7.67
N ASN A 91 37.26 -6.14 6.90
CA ASN A 91 36.01 -6.90 6.78
C ASN A 91 35.03 -6.75 7.97
N MET A 92 35.25 -5.80 8.88
CA MET A 92 34.26 -5.39 9.89
C MET A 92 33.62 -4.05 9.59
N ASP A 93 33.88 -3.51 8.43
CA ASP A 93 33.23 -2.29 7.96
C ASP A 93 31.76 -2.57 7.67
N GLU A 94 30.92 -1.63 8.08
CA GLU A 94 29.48 -1.71 7.89
C GLU A 94 28.98 -0.43 7.19
N ALA A 95 28.10 -0.59 6.25
CA ALA A 95 27.40 0.53 5.65
C ALA A 95 25.90 0.44 5.91
N VAL A 96 25.33 1.58 6.28
CA VAL A 96 23.88 1.76 6.41
C VAL A 96 23.43 2.70 5.30
N ILE A 97 22.60 2.20 4.41
CA ILE A 97 21.99 2.96 3.32
C ILE A 97 20.55 3.26 3.71
N THR A 98 20.23 4.53 3.87
CA THR A 98 18.86 5.00 4.14
C THR A 98 18.25 5.49 2.84
N CYS A 99 17.03 5.06 2.58
CA CYS A 99 16.34 5.31 1.33
C CYS A 99 14.92 5.82 1.60
N GLU A 100 14.40 6.61 0.68
CA GLU A 100 13.06 7.16 0.67
C GLU A 100 12.32 6.67 -0.57
N GLY A 101 11.04 6.36 -0.42
CA GLY A 101 10.20 5.88 -1.49
C GLY A 101 9.84 6.94 -2.53
N VAL A 102 9.03 6.53 -3.49
CA VAL A 102 8.68 7.36 -4.65
C VAL A 102 7.89 8.61 -4.27
N LEU A 103 6.99 8.50 -3.28
CA LEU A 103 6.23 9.64 -2.74
C LEU A 103 7.13 10.73 -2.19
N GLY A 104 8.32 10.40 -1.69
CA GLY A 104 9.30 11.40 -1.30
C GLY A 104 9.81 12.26 -2.46
N SER A 105 9.87 11.70 -3.66
CA SER A 105 10.18 12.49 -4.87
C SER A 105 9.05 13.48 -5.20
N VAL A 106 7.79 13.05 -5.06
CA VAL A 106 6.62 13.93 -5.19
C VAL A 106 6.62 15.00 -4.10
N GLY A 107 6.95 14.63 -2.86
CA GLY A 107 7.04 15.56 -1.73
C GLY A 107 8.11 16.64 -1.85
N ARG A 108 9.11 16.46 -2.71
CA ARG A 108 10.11 17.50 -3.01
C ARG A 108 9.68 18.47 -4.10
N ASN A 109 8.64 18.13 -4.84
CA ASN A 109 8.12 18.98 -5.91
C ASN A 109 7.23 20.09 -5.31
N GLN A 110 7.52 21.35 -5.67
CA GLN A 110 6.72 22.51 -5.32
C GLN A 110 5.96 22.97 -6.56
N LEU A 111 4.67 22.76 -6.54
CA LEU A 111 3.76 23.23 -7.59
C LEU A 111 3.58 24.74 -7.47
N ASN A 112 3.65 25.46 -8.59
CA ASN A 112 3.50 26.88 -8.61
C ASN A 112 2.45 27.28 -9.67
N SER A 113 1.31 27.74 -9.19
CA SER A 113 0.15 28.07 -10.04
C SER A 113 -0.23 26.90 -10.96
N PHE A 114 -0.19 25.68 -10.44
CA PHE A 114 -0.49 24.48 -11.18
C PHE A 114 -2.00 24.40 -11.45
N ALA A 115 -2.37 24.44 -12.74
CA ALA A 115 -3.76 24.47 -13.15
C ALA A 115 -4.31 23.04 -13.28
N LEU A 116 -5.33 22.74 -12.48
CA LEU A 116 -6.10 21.51 -12.57
C LEU A 116 -7.47 21.82 -13.19
N VAL A 117 -7.83 21.06 -14.21
CA VAL A 117 -9.18 21.10 -14.79
C VAL A 117 -10.11 20.20 -13.97
N GLN A 118 -11.42 20.46 -14.03
CA GLN A 118 -12.39 19.55 -13.46
C GLN A 118 -12.28 18.18 -14.13
N ASP A 119 -11.89 17.16 -13.37
CA ASP A 119 -11.69 15.80 -13.86
C ASP A 119 -11.74 14.79 -12.70
N SER A 120 -11.59 13.51 -12.98
CA SER A 120 -11.46 12.49 -11.94
C SER A 120 -10.26 12.79 -11.05
N CYS A 121 -10.38 12.44 -9.76
CA CYS A 121 -9.24 12.57 -8.82
C CYS A 121 -8.00 11.81 -9.32
N VAL A 122 -8.23 10.72 -10.06
CA VAL A 122 -7.16 9.89 -10.62
C VAL A 122 -6.44 10.60 -11.76
N ASP A 123 -7.17 11.25 -12.66
CA ASP A 123 -6.57 11.98 -13.80
C ASP A 123 -5.82 13.20 -13.29
N GLN A 124 -6.35 13.93 -12.30
CA GLN A 124 -5.63 15.01 -11.66
C GLN A 124 -4.36 14.51 -10.95
N ALA A 125 -4.43 13.37 -10.25
CA ALA A 125 -3.26 12.76 -9.60
C ALA A 125 -2.19 12.34 -10.63
N SER A 126 -2.61 11.87 -11.79
CA SER A 126 -1.70 11.57 -12.90
C SER A 126 -0.92 12.81 -13.37
N LEU A 127 -1.60 13.96 -13.49
CA LEU A 127 -0.92 15.22 -13.86
C LEU A 127 0.12 15.63 -12.81
N VAL A 128 -0.20 15.49 -11.51
CA VAL A 128 0.75 15.78 -10.41
C VAL A 128 1.96 14.85 -10.45
N ALA A 129 1.74 13.56 -10.73
CA ALA A 129 2.83 12.59 -10.84
C ALA A 129 3.75 12.90 -12.03
N VAL A 130 3.17 13.24 -13.19
CA VAL A 130 3.93 13.62 -14.40
C VAL A 130 4.76 14.88 -14.14
N ASP A 131 4.21 15.90 -13.50
CA ASP A 131 4.92 17.13 -13.14
C ASP A 131 6.07 16.83 -12.14
N SER A 132 5.89 15.82 -11.30
CA SER A 132 6.91 15.34 -10.37
C SER A 132 7.93 14.37 -11.00
N ASN A 133 7.86 14.15 -12.32
CA ASN A 133 8.70 13.20 -13.07
C ASN A 133 8.67 11.77 -12.49
N VAL A 134 7.46 11.31 -12.18
CA VAL A 134 7.17 9.97 -11.66
C VAL A 134 6.19 9.28 -12.59
N GLU A 135 6.46 8.01 -12.93
CA GLU A 135 5.53 7.19 -13.70
C GLU A 135 4.24 6.96 -12.92
N PHE A 136 3.13 6.87 -13.64
CA PHE A 136 1.82 6.74 -13.01
C PHE A 136 0.99 5.67 -13.68
N ALA A 137 0.39 4.81 -12.89
CA ALA A 137 -0.62 3.87 -13.33
C ALA A 137 -1.80 3.88 -12.36
N ALA A 138 -2.99 3.60 -12.87
CA ALA A 138 -4.18 3.64 -12.05
C ALA A 138 -5.13 2.49 -12.34
N ARG A 139 -5.82 2.06 -11.29
CA ARG A 139 -6.98 1.19 -11.36
C ARG A 139 -8.13 1.82 -10.61
N TYR A 140 -9.15 2.21 -11.33
CA TYR A 140 -10.33 2.89 -10.78
C TYR A 140 -11.55 2.68 -11.66
N SER A 141 -12.72 2.99 -11.12
CA SER A 141 -13.94 3.01 -11.88
C SER A 141 -14.14 4.41 -12.46
N THR A 142 -14.17 4.52 -13.78
CA THR A 142 -14.43 5.81 -14.48
C THR A 142 -15.85 6.35 -14.25
N THR A 143 -16.77 5.49 -13.81
CA THR A 143 -18.19 5.87 -13.59
C THR A 143 -18.53 6.11 -12.13
N LEU A 144 -17.78 5.53 -11.21
CA LEU A 144 -18.04 5.59 -9.76
C LEU A 144 -16.98 6.38 -8.99
N GLY A 145 -15.88 6.76 -9.64
CA GLY A 145 -14.80 7.55 -9.03
C GLY A 145 -15.24 8.98 -8.74
N SER A 146 -14.59 9.62 -7.78
CA SER A 146 -14.82 11.01 -7.44
C SER A 146 -14.28 11.96 -8.52
N ILE A 147 -15.04 13.01 -8.81
CA ILE A 147 -14.60 14.11 -9.63
C ILE A 147 -14.14 15.24 -8.72
N ALA A 148 -12.92 15.72 -8.93
CA ALA A 148 -12.38 16.87 -8.25
C ALA A 148 -12.67 18.16 -9.03
N SER A 149 -12.83 19.25 -8.29
CA SER A 149 -13.08 20.58 -8.85
C SER A 149 -11.87 21.10 -9.63
N ALA A 150 -12.12 21.94 -10.62
CA ALA A 150 -11.07 22.74 -11.25
C ALA A 150 -10.48 23.72 -10.23
N GLN A 151 -9.17 23.81 -10.15
CA GLN A 151 -8.48 24.72 -9.24
C GLN A 151 -7.09 25.08 -9.75
N THR A 152 -6.54 26.17 -9.21
CA THR A 152 -5.11 26.50 -9.35
C THR A 152 -4.45 26.27 -8.02
N TYR A 153 -3.50 25.34 -7.97
CA TYR A 153 -2.82 24.95 -6.76
C TYR A 153 -1.40 25.52 -6.68
N THR A 154 -1.04 26.00 -5.51
CA THR A 154 0.33 26.40 -5.18
C THR A 154 0.70 25.77 -3.84
N GLY A 155 1.71 24.94 -3.82
CA GLY A 155 2.14 24.22 -2.64
C GLY A 155 2.84 22.90 -2.95
N ASN A 156 2.94 22.04 -1.96
CA ASN A 156 3.63 20.77 -2.08
C ASN A 156 2.79 19.76 -2.88
N ALA A 157 3.40 19.12 -3.87
CA ALA A 157 2.74 18.16 -4.74
C ALA A 157 2.19 16.93 -3.98
N LEU A 158 2.89 16.47 -2.93
CA LEU A 158 2.42 15.34 -2.11
C LEU A 158 1.16 15.71 -1.31
N THR A 159 1.06 16.96 -0.84
CA THR A 159 -0.16 17.43 -0.17
C THR A 159 -1.36 17.36 -1.11
N LEU A 160 -1.23 17.89 -2.31
CA LEU A 160 -2.30 17.81 -3.32
C LEU A 160 -2.63 16.35 -3.70
N MET A 161 -1.63 15.51 -3.87
CA MET A 161 -1.82 14.07 -4.14
C MET A 161 -2.61 13.39 -3.01
N SER A 162 -2.30 13.73 -1.75
CA SER A 162 -3.00 13.21 -0.57
C SER A 162 -4.45 13.70 -0.50
N GLU A 163 -4.73 14.96 -0.84
CA GLU A 163 -6.08 15.51 -0.89
C GLU A 163 -6.93 14.81 -1.98
N LEU A 164 -6.35 14.59 -3.16
CA LEU A 164 -7.00 13.86 -4.25
C LEU A 164 -7.33 12.43 -3.84
N MET A 165 -6.40 11.78 -3.15
CA MET A 165 -6.59 10.43 -2.63
C MET A 165 -7.66 10.34 -1.55
N LEU A 166 -7.64 11.26 -0.59
CA LEU A 166 -8.65 11.30 0.47
C LEU A 166 -10.04 11.57 -0.12
N THR A 167 -10.13 12.43 -1.16
CA THR A 167 -11.38 12.69 -1.88
C THR A 167 -11.89 11.43 -2.61
N GLU A 168 -11.01 10.67 -3.26
CA GLU A 168 -11.36 9.39 -3.89
C GLU A 168 -11.58 8.28 -2.86
N VAL A 169 -11.13 8.43 -1.61
CA VAL A 169 -10.99 7.34 -0.61
C VAL A 169 -10.21 6.17 -1.19
N GLY A 170 -9.24 6.51 -2.02
CA GLY A 170 -8.40 5.56 -2.74
C GLY A 170 -7.16 5.15 -1.95
N ARG A 171 -6.33 4.38 -2.62
CA ARG A 171 -5.01 3.95 -2.14
C ARG A 171 -3.96 4.33 -3.15
N ILE A 172 -2.77 4.64 -2.64
CA ILE A 172 -1.60 4.84 -3.48
C ILE A 172 -0.49 3.90 -3.04
N ALA A 173 0.20 3.33 -3.99
CA ALA A 173 1.32 2.45 -3.73
C ALA A 173 2.53 2.90 -4.52
N GLU A 174 3.68 2.81 -3.87
CA GLU A 174 4.96 3.03 -4.50
C GLU A 174 5.38 1.79 -5.26
N ALA A 175 5.80 1.97 -6.50
CA ALA A 175 6.10 0.87 -7.38
C ALA A 175 7.22 1.28 -8.37
N HIS A 176 7.59 0.36 -9.23
CA HIS A 176 8.41 0.70 -10.38
C HIS A 176 7.73 0.18 -11.64
N ASP A 177 7.95 0.86 -12.73
CA ASP A 177 7.54 0.38 -14.04
C ASP A 177 8.54 -0.67 -14.53
N ASP A 178 8.05 -1.87 -14.86
CA ASP A 178 8.89 -2.97 -15.32
C ASP A 178 9.50 -2.74 -16.70
N ASP A 179 8.78 -2.03 -17.57
CA ASP A 179 9.22 -1.80 -18.94
C ASP A 179 10.34 -0.74 -19.00
N THR A 180 10.21 0.30 -18.18
CA THR A 180 11.16 1.43 -18.18
C THR A 180 12.15 1.38 -17.03
N ASN A 181 11.94 0.53 -16.04
CA ASN A 181 12.67 0.53 -14.77
C ASN A 181 12.69 1.89 -14.05
N ASN A 182 11.67 2.71 -14.27
CA ASN A 182 11.51 4.00 -13.60
C ASN A 182 10.68 3.85 -12.33
N LEU A 183 10.85 4.80 -11.42
CA LEU A 183 10.02 4.91 -10.23
C LEU A 183 8.59 5.28 -10.62
N GLY A 184 7.60 4.64 -10.03
CA GLY A 184 6.21 4.84 -10.35
C GLY A 184 5.28 4.82 -9.14
N LEU A 185 4.10 5.36 -9.33
CA LEU A 185 3.00 5.33 -8.40
C LEU A 185 1.82 4.56 -9.00
N ALA A 186 1.22 3.72 -8.19
CA ALA A 186 -0.01 3.02 -8.52
C ALA A 186 -1.16 3.61 -7.71
N PHE A 187 -2.17 4.15 -8.40
CA PHE A 187 -3.39 4.65 -7.77
C PHE A 187 -4.50 3.60 -7.86
N ILE A 188 -5.15 3.31 -6.73
CA ILE A 188 -6.21 2.31 -6.63
C ILE A 188 -7.46 3.01 -6.08
N GLY A 189 -8.48 3.18 -6.93
CA GLY A 189 -9.74 3.82 -6.55
C GLY A 189 -10.54 2.95 -5.56
N ARG A 190 -11.43 3.59 -4.80
CA ARG A 190 -12.22 2.98 -3.71
C ARG A 190 -13.01 1.73 -4.11
N TYR A 191 -13.45 1.66 -5.35
CA TYR A 191 -14.28 0.56 -5.86
C TYR A 191 -13.47 -0.52 -6.59
N TYR A 192 -12.15 -0.41 -6.59
CA TYR A 192 -11.31 -1.39 -7.23
C TYR A 192 -10.68 -2.32 -6.20
N PHE A 193 -10.99 -3.59 -6.31
CA PHE A 193 -10.42 -4.66 -5.48
C PHE A 193 -9.72 -5.68 -6.37
N SER A 194 -8.54 -6.12 -5.97
CA SER A 194 -7.92 -7.26 -6.65
C SER A 194 -8.55 -8.56 -6.14
N THR A 195 -9.30 -9.21 -7.00
CA THR A 195 -9.84 -10.55 -6.71
C THR A 195 -8.88 -11.68 -7.11
N ASN A 196 -7.74 -11.34 -7.72
CA ASN A 196 -6.85 -12.33 -8.33
C ASN A 196 -5.81 -12.91 -7.36
N SER A 197 -5.60 -12.30 -6.23
CA SER A 197 -4.68 -12.81 -5.21
C SER A 197 -5.20 -12.46 -3.82
N THR A 198 -5.31 -13.46 -2.97
CA THR A 198 -5.73 -13.30 -1.58
C THR A 198 -4.62 -13.83 -0.70
N ILE A 199 -4.18 -13.01 0.24
CA ILE A 199 -3.30 -13.46 1.32
C ILE A 199 -4.15 -14.23 2.29
N ARG A 200 -3.77 -15.45 2.59
CA ARG A 200 -4.52 -16.30 3.50
C ARG A 200 -3.69 -16.63 4.73
N VAL A 201 -4.24 -16.33 5.90
CA VAL A 201 -3.59 -16.56 7.19
C VAL A 201 -4.55 -17.29 8.13
N SER A 202 -4.08 -18.28 8.86
CA SER A 202 -4.93 -19.11 9.74
C SER A 202 -4.19 -19.56 11.00
N ASP A 203 -4.95 -19.71 12.10
CA ASP A 203 -4.52 -20.39 13.32
C ASP A 203 -4.81 -21.90 13.30
N VAL A 204 -5.47 -22.41 12.27
CA VAL A 204 -5.84 -23.81 12.14
C VAL A 204 -4.74 -24.58 11.40
N GLU A 205 -4.12 -25.54 12.06
CA GLU A 205 -3.01 -26.33 11.49
C GLU A 205 -3.38 -27.07 10.20
N ALA A 206 -4.62 -27.54 10.08
CA ALA A 206 -5.11 -28.22 8.87
C ALA A 206 -5.09 -27.30 7.64
N ASP A 207 -5.28 -26.00 7.83
CA ASP A 207 -5.28 -25.02 6.74
C ASP A 207 -3.88 -24.81 6.15
N TRP A 208 -2.82 -25.03 6.92
CA TRP A 208 -1.42 -24.82 6.44
C TRP A 208 -0.99 -25.85 5.40
N THR A 209 -1.71 -26.96 5.28
CA THR A 209 -1.47 -28.01 4.30
C THR A 209 -2.61 -28.16 3.29
N ALA A 210 -3.72 -27.45 3.49
CA ALA A 210 -4.90 -27.49 2.62
C ALA A 210 -4.67 -26.74 1.29
N THR A 211 -5.63 -26.82 0.40
CA THR A 211 -5.69 -26.00 -0.83
C THR A 211 -6.99 -25.20 -0.82
N PRO A 212 -6.96 -23.87 -0.89
CA PRO A 212 -5.79 -23.01 -0.93
C PRO A 212 -5.00 -23.02 0.40
N LYS A 213 -3.69 -22.77 0.33
CA LYS A 213 -2.83 -22.77 1.52
C LYS A 213 -2.92 -21.46 2.29
N TYR A 214 -2.80 -21.59 3.62
CA TYR A 214 -2.75 -20.49 4.55
C TYR A 214 -1.38 -20.41 5.20
N TYR A 215 -0.92 -19.20 5.47
CA TYR A 215 0.29 -18.96 6.27
C TYR A 215 -0.04 -18.98 7.76
N LYS A 216 0.92 -19.45 8.53
CA LYS A 216 0.89 -19.30 9.98
C LYS A 216 1.29 -17.87 10.32
N TYR A 217 0.55 -17.22 11.21
CA TYR A 217 0.93 -15.91 11.74
C TYR A 217 1.78 -16.05 13.01
N ASN A 218 2.57 -15.04 13.31
CA ASN A 218 3.31 -14.89 14.55
C ASN A 218 2.55 -14.01 15.53
N GLU A 219 1.96 -12.94 15.00
CA GLU A 219 1.26 -11.95 15.80
C GLU A 219 0.07 -11.39 15.00
N ILE A 220 -1.00 -11.10 15.74
CA ILE A 220 -2.16 -10.37 15.23
C ILE A 220 -2.47 -9.27 16.22
N GLU A 221 -2.56 -8.04 15.73
CA GLU A 221 -3.01 -6.92 16.52
C GLU A 221 -4.51 -6.67 16.23
N PHE A 222 -5.31 -6.65 17.30
CA PHE A 222 -6.69 -6.21 17.26
C PHE A 222 -6.77 -4.83 17.92
N LYS A 223 -7.37 -3.88 17.22
CA LYS A 223 -7.58 -2.54 17.76
C LYS A 223 -9.08 -2.24 17.82
N SER A 224 -9.51 -1.78 19.00
CA SER A 224 -10.79 -1.12 19.20
C SER A 224 -10.47 0.31 19.62
N SER A 225 -10.55 1.26 18.72
CA SER A 225 -10.13 2.63 18.96
C SER A 225 -11.19 3.61 18.55
N SER A 226 -11.35 4.68 19.35
CA SER A 226 -12.19 5.82 18.99
C SER A 226 -11.66 6.60 17.79
N GLU A 227 -10.40 6.40 17.39
CA GLU A 227 -9.80 6.99 16.19
C GLU A 227 -10.39 6.43 14.90
N ASN A 228 -10.88 5.18 14.95
CA ASN A 228 -11.49 4.49 13.82
C ASN A 228 -12.99 4.23 14.01
N TYR A 229 -13.62 5.00 14.89
CA TYR A 229 -15.06 4.89 15.15
C TYR A 229 -15.69 6.27 15.14
N PHE A 230 -16.61 6.48 14.21
CA PHE A 230 -17.37 7.73 14.16
C PHE A 230 -18.86 7.43 14.00
N THR A 231 -19.67 8.24 14.65
CA THR A 231 -21.13 8.23 14.49
C THR A 231 -21.62 9.38 13.62
N LYS A 232 -20.70 10.27 13.23
CA LYS A 232 -20.96 11.42 12.37
C LYS A 232 -19.75 11.63 11.47
N CYS A 233 -19.97 11.90 10.18
CA CYS A 233 -18.95 12.30 9.25
C CYS A 233 -19.35 13.59 8.56
N THR A 234 -18.44 14.57 8.51
CA THR A 234 -18.64 15.85 7.83
C THR A 234 -17.53 16.02 6.81
N ILE A 235 -17.89 16.11 5.54
CA ILE A 235 -16.99 16.47 4.46
C ILE A 235 -17.10 17.97 4.21
N GLN A 236 -15.95 18.61 4.10
CA GLN A 236 -15.78 20.05 3.85
C GLN A 236 -15.17 20.27 2.46
N PRO A 237 -15.97 20.33 1.41
CA PRO A 237 -15.46 20.64 0.08
C PRO A 237 -14.97 22.08 0.02
N GLN A 238 -13.87 22.34 -0.68
CA GLN A 238 -13.22 23.66 -0.70
C GLN A 238 -14.14 24.81 -1.16
N SER A 239 -15.08 24.54 -2.05
CA SER A 239 -15.92 25.57 -2.68
C SER A 239 -17.42 25.38 -2.49
N LEU A 240 -17.83 24.42 -1.68
CA LEU A 240 -19.21 24.04 -1.50
C LEU A 240 -19.62 24.02 -0.02
N ALA A 241 -20.92 23.97 0.23
CA ALA A 241 -21.41 23.79 1.59
C ALA A 241 -21.03 22.42 2.19
N ASN A 242 -20.64 22.41 3.45
CA ASN A 242 -20.30 21.18 4.18
C ASN A 242 -21.42 20.16 4.10
N GLN A 243 -21.08 18.91 3.89
CA GLN A 243 -22.01 17.80 3.85
C GLN A 243 -21.78 16.89 5.05
N THR A 244 -22.87 16.55 5.73
CA THR A 244 -22.81 15.75 6.96
C THR A 244 -23.72 14.53 6.85
N SER A 245 -23.19 13.37 7.26
CA SER A 245 -23.92 12.13 7.43
C SER A 245 -23.83 11.64 8.88
N GLY A 246 -24.90 11.02 9.37
CA GLY A 246 -24.97 10.50 10.73
C GLY A 246 -25.17 11.56 11.80
N THR A 247 -25.31 11.10 13.05
CA THR A 247 -25.53 11.94 14.25
C THR A 247 -24.74 11.36 15.41
N GLY A 248 -24.23 12.20 16.30
CA GLY A 248 -23.51 11.75 17.48
C GLY A 248 -22.32 12.59 17.85
N LYS A 249 -21.61 12.15 18.89
CA LYS A 249 -20.48 12.89 19.46
C LYS A 249 -19.13 12.55 18.81
N PHE A 250 -19.00 11.34 18.29
CA PHE A 250 -17.76 10.92 17.61
C PHE A 250 -17.85 11.37 16.15
N ALA A 251 -17.14 12.41 15.81
CA ALA A 251 -17.21 13.04 14.49
C ALA A 251 -15.88 12.97 13.77
N LEU A 252 -15.90 12.50 12.53
CA LEU A 252 -14.84 12.73 11.56
C LEU A 252 -15.17 14.02 10.80
N VAL A 253 -14.18 14.88 10.64
CA VAL A 253 -14.25 16.07 9.77
C VAL A 253 -13.08 15.97 8.79
N GLN A 254 -13.39 15.98 7.50
CA GLN A 254 -12.39 15.84 6.45
C GLN A 254 -12.61 16.89 5.36
N GLU A 255 -11.53 17.54 4.95
CA GLU A 255 -11.51 18.39 3.76
C GLU A 255 -11.53 17.53 2.49
N SER A 256 -12.10 18.05 1.41
CA SER A 256 -12.14 17.33 0.14
C SER A 256 -12.17 18.27 -1.07
N LEU A 257 -11.87 17.70 -2.24
CA LEU A 257 -11.93 18.37 -3.53
C LEU A 257 -13.21 18.02 -4.31
N ASP A 258 -14.21 17.43 -3.67
CA ASP A 258 -15.47 17.03 -4.31
C ASP A 258 -16.10 18.15 -5.13
N TYR A 259 -16.47 17.84 -6.37
CA TYR A 259 -17.03 18.82 -7.31
C TYR A 259 -18.50 19.16 -7.04
N THR A 260 -19.26 18.27 -6.42
CA THR A 260 -20.70 18.50 -6.12
C THR A 260 -21.03 18.17 -4.66
N THR A 261 -22.07 18.83 -4.14
CA THR A 261 -22.60 18.51 -2.80
C THR A 261 -23.08 17.07 -2.69
N GLY A 262 -23.60 16.50 -3.78
CA GLY A 262 -24.00 15.08 -3.83
C GLY A 262 -22.83 14.13 -3.68
N GLN A 263 -21.70 14.40 -4.32
CA GLN A 263 -20.49 13.60 -4.15
C GLN A 263 -19.94 13.71 -2.73
N ALA A 264 -19.86 14.91 -2.17
CA ALA A 264 -19.41 15.13 -0.80
C ALA A 264 -20.32 14.42 0.22
N LEU A 265 -21.66 14.41 0.00
CA LEU A 265 -22.58 13.65 0.83
C LEU A 265 -22.35 12.13 0.70
N ASN A 266 -22.20 11.61 -0.51
CA ASN A 266 -21.87 10.20 -0.74
C ASN A 266 -20.55 9.82 -0.09
N HIS A 267 -19.56 10.69 -0.16
CA HIS A 267 -18.26 10.52 0.51
C HIS A 267 -18.43 10.42 2.03
N ALA A 268 -19.20 11.34 2.65
CA ALA A 268 -19.51 11.28 4.08
C ALA A 268 -20.25 10.00 4.48
N GLN A 269 -21.22 9.56 3.67
CA GLN A 269 -21.97 8.32 3.90
C GLN A 269 -21.07 7.09 3.78
N TYR A 270 -20.17 7.09 2.79
CA TYR A 270 -19.22 6.02 2.58
C TYR A 270 -18.30 5.84 3.79
N LEU A 271 -17.63 6.91 4.22
CA LEU A 271 -16.75 6.86 5.39
C LEU A 271 -17.50 6.46 6.65
N LEU A 272 -18.70 7.01 6.88
CA LEU A 272 -19.50 6.63 8.02
C LEU A 272 -19.88 5.14 7.99
N SER A 273 -20.22 4.60 6.82
CA SER A 273 -20.56 3.18 6.70
C SER A 273 -19.38 2.26 7.06
N GLN A 274 -18.17 2.69 6.82
CA GLN A 274 -16.96 1.93 7.11
C GLN A 274 -16.57 1.94 8.59
N TYR A 275 -16.80 3.06 9.26
CA TYR A 275 -16.27 3.32 10.60
C TYR A 275 -17.34 3.48 11.68
N SER A 276 -18.61 3.15 11.38
CA SER A 276 -19.73 3.29 12.34
C SER A 276 -19.90 2.11 13.29
N SER A 277 -19.13 1.07 13.18
CA SER A 277 -19.19 -0.12 14.05
C SER A 277 -18.02 -0.15 15.03
N GLN A 278 -18.31 -0.30 16.32
CA GLN A 278 -17.31 -0.47 17.39
C GLN A 278 -16.76 -1.90 17.50
N THR A 279 -16.83 -2.69 16.46
CA THR A 279 -16.28 -4.05 16.52
C THR A 279 -14.76 -4.00 16.62
N SER A 280 -14.20 -4.79 17.54
CA SER A 280 -12.76 -5.07 17.54
C SER A 280 -12.41 -5.79 16.25
N SER A 281 -11.64 -5.15 15.41
CA SER A 281 -11.20 -5.72 14.15
C SER A 281 -9.68 -5.86 14.12
N PRO A 282 -9.17 -6.86 13.41
CA PRO A 282 -7.73 -6.99 13.25
C PRO A 282 -7.20 -5.80 12.45
N LEU A 283 -6.09 -5.26 12.93
CA LEU A 283 -5.41 -4.11 12.37
C LEU A 283 -4.17 -4.50 11.58
N SER A 284 -3.42 -5.46 12.12
CA SER A 284 -2.21 -5.96 11.48
C SER A 284 -2.02 -7.46 11.73
N ILE A 285 -1.31 -8.09 10.80
CA ILE A 285 -0.90 -9.49 10.88
C ILE A 285 0.57 -9.58 10.55
N THR A 286 1.32 -10.23 11.42
CA THR A 286 2.74 -10.50 11.22
C THR A 286 2.97 -11.97 10.88
N VAL A 287 3.69 -12.21 9.78
CA VAL A 287 4.04 -13.52 9.26
C VAL A 287 5.56 -13.61 9.14
N SER A 288 6.18 -14.66 9.68
CA SER A 288 7.63 -14.90 9.61
C SER A 288 7.91 -16.14 8.75
N TYR A 289 8.96 -16.06 7.94
CA TYR A 289 9.44 -17.20 7.15
C TYR A 289 9.87 -18.37 8.07
N ALA A 290 10.62 -18.08 9.11
CA ALA A 290 11.15 -19.10 10.02
C ALA A 290 10.04 -19.84 10.79
N ALA A 291 8.88 -19.20 11.02
CA ALA A 291 7.75 -19.80 11.70
C ALA A 291 6.92 -20.75 10.82
N GLN A 292 7.11 -20.73 9.50
CA GLN A 292 6.37 -21.57 8.57
C GLN A 292 6.85 -23.01 8.59
N THR A 293 5.94 -23.95 8.25
CA THR A 293 6.33 -25.32 7.94
C THR A 293 7.22 -25.38 6.69
N THR A 294 8.02 -26.43 6.52
CA THR A 294 8.94 -26.58 5.39
C THR A 294 8.24 -26.43 4.03
N SER A 295 7.02 -26.95 3.88
CA SER A 295 6.23 -26.77 2.67
C SER A 295 5.72 -25.33 2.48
N ALA A 296 5.36 -24.65 3.57
CA ALA A 296 4.90 -23.27 3.53
C ALA A 296 6.07 -22.27 3.35
N GLN A 297 7.28 -22.62 3.77
CA GLN A 297 8.49 -21.82 3.49
C GLN A 297 8.77 -21.69 2.00
N SER A 298 8.58 -22.78 1.23
CA SER A 298 8.72 -22.72 -0.23
C SER A 298 7.70 -21.74 -0.85
N LEU A 299 6.45 -21.78 -0.37
CA LEU A 299 5.39 -20.87 -0.83
C LEU A 299 5.58 -19.43 -0.35
N PHE A 300 6.04 -19.25 0.88
CA PHE A 300 6.38 -17.92 1.39
C PHE A 300 7.36 -17.21 0.44
N THR A 301 8.33 -17.95 -0.06
CA THR A 301 9.34 -17.41 -0.97
C THR A 301 8.82 -17.27 -2.41
N SER A 302 8.12 -18.29 -2.93
CA SER A 302 7.66 -18.31 -4.33
C SER A 302 6.35 -17.55 -4.57
N ASP A 303 5.48 -17.49 -3.57
CA ASP A 303 4.16 -16.89 -3.70
C ASP A 303 4.02 -15.63 -2.85
N LEU A 304 4.33 -15.68 -1.56
CA LEU A 304 4.14 -14.50 -0.71
C LEU A 304 5.08 -13.38 -1.14
N LEU A 305 6.39 -13.60 -1.17
CA LEU A 305 7.34 -12.57 -1.54
C LEU A 305 7.34 -12.25 -3.04
N LYS A 306 7.18 -13.25 -3.89
CA LYS A 306 7.17 -13.08 -5.35
C LYS A 306 5.83 -12.58 -5.88
N ASN A 307 4.74 -13.28 -5.59
CA ASN A 307 3.41 -12.94 -6.11
C ASN A 307 2.80 -11.76 -5.39
N PHE A 308 3.23 -11.47 -4.17
CA PHE A 308 2.83 -10.30 -3.41
C PHE A 308 3.29 -9.01 -4.06
N ILE A 309 4.53 -9.01 -4.48
CA ILE A 309 5.15 -7.88 -5.16
C ILE A 309 4.69 -7.85 -6.63
N ASP A 310 4.35 -9.01 -7.21
CA ASP A 310 3.92 -9.20 -8.60
C ASP A 310 2.40 -9.29 -8.80
N SER A 311 1.60 -9.38 -7.73
CA SER A 311 0.20 -9.83 -7.80
C SER A 311 -0.77 -8.84 -8.42
N LEU A 312 -0.44 -7.57 -8.46
CA LEU A 312 -1.22 -6.55 -9.16
C LEU A 312 -0.48 -6.09 -10.41
N ALA A 313 -0.61 -6.85 -11.50
CA ALA A 313 -0.26 -6.33 -12.82
C ALA A 313 -1.20 -5.16 -13.15
N ILE A 314 -0.75 -3.96 -12.92
CA ILE A 314 -1.46 -2.73 -13.31
C ILE A 314 -1.16 -2.47 -14.80
N PRO A 315 -2.07 -1.85 -15.58
CA PRO A 315 -1.74 -1.40 -16.92
C PRO A 315 -0.41 -0.63 -16.90
N ARG A 316 0.54 -1.00 -17.77
CA ARG A 316 1.91 -0.52 -17.87
C ARG A 316 2.94 -1.19 -16.92
N GLY A 317 2.65 -2.38 -16.40
CA GLY A 317 3.64 -3.15 -15.65
C GLY A 317 3.92 -2.68 -14.22
N VAL A 318 3.17 -1.73 -13.69
CA VAL A 318 3.32 -1.27 -12.30
C VAL A 318 2.67 -2.26 -11.35
N SER A 319 3.38 -2.72 -10.33
CA SER A 319 2.92 -3.71 -9.35
C SER A 319 2.88 -3.16 -7.95
N THR A 320 1.90 -3.60 -7.16
CA THR A 320 1.79 -3.27 -5.75
C THR A 320 1.05 -4.36 -4.96
N VAL A 321 1.35 -4.45 -3.68
CA VAL A 321 0.65 -5.31 -2.73
C VAL A 321 -0.52 -4.58 -2.05
N ILE A 322 -0.47 -3.26 -2.04
CA ILE A 322 -1.52 -2.42 -1.46
C ILE A 322 -2.81 -2.56 -2.26
N GLY A 323 -3.94 -2.71 -1.57
CA GLY A 323 -5.23 -3.02 -2.18
C GLY A 323 -5.47 -4.51 -2.47
N THR A 324 -4.53 -5.39 -2.12
CA THR A 324 -4.73 -6.84 -2.19
C THR A 324 -5.63 -7.31 -1.05
N GLU A 325 -6.48 -8.30 -1.32
CA GLU A 325 -7.34 -8.90 -0.31
C GLU A 325 -6.52 -9.76 0.67
N ILE A 326 -6.87 -9.68 1.95
CA ILE A 326 -6.35 -10.56 3.00
C ILE A 326 -7.49 -11.28 3.69
N GLU A 327 -7.37 -12.60 3.87
CA GLU A 327 -8.30 -13.45 4.59
C GLU A 327 -7.60 -14.00 5.85
N LEU A 328 -8.12 -13.65 7.02
CA LEU A 328 -7.64 -14.13 8.30
C LEU A 328 -8.66 -15.05 8.94
N LYS A 329 -8.29 -16.29 9.21
CA LYS A 329 -9.02 -17.18 10.11
C LYS A 329 -8.39 -17.14 11.48
N PHE A 330 -9.16 -16.72 12.47
CA PHE A 330 -8.71 -16.58 13.84
C PHE A 330 -9.80 -17.02 14.83
N ARG A 331 -9.52 -18.02 15.65
CA ARG A 331 -10.42 -18.57 16.67
C ARG A 331 -11.83 -18.88 16.15
N GLY A 332 -11.91 -19.47 14.97
CA GLY A 332 -13.17 -19.86 14.34
C GLY A 332 -13.94 -18.74 13.64
N THR A 333 -13.39 -17.53 13.62
CA THR A 333 -13.95 -16.37 12.87
C THR A 333 -13.08 -16.08 11.66
N THR A 334 -13.70 -15.78 10.52
CA THR A 334 -13.01 -15.33 9.33
C THR A 334 -13.16 -13.82 9.21
N TYR A 335 -12.04 -13.13 9.05
CA TYR A 335 -11.95 -11.69 8.78
C TYR A 335 -11.39 -11.49 7.39
N ASN A 336 -12.02 -10.64 6.61
CA ASN A 336 -11.51 -10.23 5.30
C ASN A 336 -11.12 -8.76 5.36
N GLY A 337 -10.12 -8.37 4.60
CA GLY A 337 -9.65 -7.00 4.56
C GLY A 337 -8.90 -6.67 3.29
N LEU A 338 -8.54 -5.41 3.15
CA LEU A 338 -7.70 -4.90 2.07
C LEU A 338 -6.42 -4.33 2.66
N VAL A 339 -5.29 -4.72 2.10
CA VAL A 339 -3.98 -4.23 2.55
C VAL A 339 -3.88 -2.73 2.29
N GLU A 340 -3.60 -1.97 3.34
CA GLU A 340 -3.37 -0.52 3.31
C GLU A 340 -1.88 -0.19 3.28
N GLY A 341 -1.07 -1.07 3.83
CA GLY A 341 0.38 -0.95 3.84
C GLY A 341 1.02 -2.22 4.38
N TYR A 342 2.33 -2.27 4.31
CA TYR A 342 3.10 -3.40 4.83
C TYR A 342 4.51 -2.97 5.22
N SER A 343 5.09 -3.71 6.16
CA SER A 343 6.50 -3.59 6.50
C SER A 343 7.20 -4.93 6.37
N VAL A 344 8.46 -4.89 6.02
CA VAL A 344 9.33 -6.08 5.92
C VAL A 344 10.58 -5.83 6.73
N THR A 345 10.93 -6.82 7.57
CA THR A 345 12.22 -6.90 8.23
C THR A 345 12.87 -8.20 7.83
N ALA A 346 14.00 -8.13 7.15
CA ALA A 346 14.72 -9.29 6.66
C ALA A 346 16.14 -9.34 7.23
N THR A 347 16.54 -10.54 7.62
CA THR A 347 17.89 -10.90 8.08
C THR A 347 18.33 -12.17 7.35
N PRO A 348 19.60 -12.60 7.44
CA PRO A 348 20.04 -13.88 6.87
C PRO A 348 19.29 -15.11 7.40
N SER A 349 18.66 -15.02 8.57
CA SER A 349 17.97 -16.14 9.24
C SER A 349 16.46 -16.11 9.09
N ASP A 350 15.85 -14.93 8.87
CA ASP A 350 14.38 -14.78 8.80
C ASP A 350 13.96 -13.60 7.93
N THR A 351 12.77 -13.70 7.40
CA THR A 351 12.05 -12.59 6.76
C THR A 351 10.68 -12.48 7.40
N ILE A 352 10.41 -11.34 8.01
CA ILE A 352 9.17 -11.02 8.72
C ILE A 352 8.41 -9.99 7.89
N VAL A 353 7.14 -10.26 7.63
CA VAL A 353 6.24 -9.35 6.91
C VAL A 353 5.06 -9.02 7.81
N THR A 354 4.81 -7.74 8.04
CA THR A 354 3.61 -7.26 8.74
C THR A 354 2.71 -6.54 7.74
N PHE A 355 1.48 -6.99 7.62
CA PHE A 355 0.44 -6.38 6.80
C PHE A 355 -0.48 -5.55 7.67
N TYR A 356 -0.71 -4.32 7.26
CA TYR A 356 -1.72 -3.42 7.82
C TYR A 356 -2.92 -3.43 6.88
N PHE A 357 -4.11 -3.60 7.40
CA PHE A 357 -5.29 -3.73 6.55
C PHE A 357 -6.55 -3.14 7.16
N THR A 358 -7.45 -2.71 6.31
CA THR A 358 -8.80 -2.28 6.69
C THR A 358 -9.76 -3.45 6.47
N PRO A 359 -10.58 -3.82 7.47
CA PRO A 359 -11.54 -4.92 7.35
C PRO A 359 -12.50 -4.73 6.17
N ALA A 360 -12.67 -5.77 5.36
CA ALA A 360 -13.53 -5.73 4.17
C ALA A 360 -15.02 -5.91 4.49
N ASP A 361 -15.38 -6.35 5.69
CA ASP A 361 -16.78 -6.41 6.16
C ASP A 361 -17.43 -5.02 6.12
N GLN A 362 -16.62 -3.99 6.08
CA GLN A 362 -17.01 -2.59 5.90
C GLN A 362 -17.23 -2.23 4.43
N PHE A 363 -16.82 -3.07 3.48
CA PHE A 363 -16.92 -2.86 2.03
C PHE A 363 -18.03 -3.71 1.36
N ASN A 364 -19.08 -4.06 2.09
CA ASN A 364 -20.20 -4.82 1.54
C ASN A 364 -20.99 -3.99 0.51
N TYR A 365 -20.43 -3.91 -0.69
CA TYR A 365 -21.12 -3.33 -1.84
C TYR A 365 -21.82 -4.41 -2.65
N PHE A 366 -22.99 -4.06 -3.12
CA PHE A 366 -23.64 -4.82 -4.17
C PHE A 366 -23.00 -4.44 -5.52
N ILE A 367 -22.19 -5.33 -6.07
CA ILE A 367 -21.64 -5.16 -7.41
C ILE A 367 -22.53 -5.97 -8.36
N LEU A 368 -23.20 -5.27 -9.29
CA LEU A 368 -24.00 -5.89 -10.34
C LEU A 368 -23.17 -6.90 -11.14
N ASN A 369 -23.69 -8.12 -11.29
CA ASN A 369 -23.07 -9.25 -11.99
C ASN A 369 -21.79 -9.82 -11.36
N ASN A 370 -21.49 -9.55 -10.10
CA ASN A 370 -20.45 -10.26 -9.37
C ASN A 370 -21.04 -11.53 -8.73
N ALA A 371 -20.49 -12.68 -9.03
CA ALA A 371 -20.98 -13.98 -8.54
C ALA A 371 -20.94 -14.11 -6.99
N THR A 372 -20.08 -13.32 -6.34
CA THR A 372 -19.88 -13.32 -4.88
C THR A 372 -20.62 -12.17 -4.17
N GLN A 373 -20.83 -11.04 -4.84
CA GLN A 373 -21.35 -9.81 -4.24
C GLN A 373 -22.71 -9.37 -4.78
N GLY A 374 -23.34 -10.13 -5.64
CA GLY A 374 -24.73 -9.97 -6.03
C GLY A 374 -25.06 -10.38 -7.44
N THR A 375 -26.01 -11.30 -7.58
CA THR A 375 -26.77 -11.56 -8.80
C THR A 375 -28.18 -11.01 -8.59
N LEU A 376 -28.62 -10.11 -9.45
CA LEU A 376 -30.04 -9.71 -9.52
C LEU A 376 -30.87 -10.95 -9.92
N GLY A 377 -31.74 -11.40 -9.03
CA GLY A 377 -32.74 -12.43 -9.38
C GLY A 377 -32.66 -13.75 -8.67
N THR A 378 -31.73 -13.98 -7.76
CA THR A 378 -31.78 -15.17 -6.89
C THR A 378 -32.31 -14.79 -5.51
N SER A 379 -33.30 -15.53 -5.03
CA SER A 379 -33.93 -15.39 -3.71
C SER A 379 -32.98 -15.86 -2.60
N GLY A 380 -31.86 -15.16 -2.41
CA GLY A 380 -30.94 -15.37 -1.31
C GLY A 380 -30.95 -14.14 -0.41
N THR A 381 -31.22 -14.33 0.86
CA THR A 381 -31.09 -13.31 1.88
C THR A 381 -29.60 -13.07 2.10
N TYR A 382 -29.04 -12.02 1.47
CA TYR A 382 -27.69 -11.55 1.79
C TYR A 382 -27.80 -10.46 2.86
N PRO A 383 -27.46 -10.76 4.13
CA PRO A 383 -27.49 -9.74 5.17
C PRO A 383 -26.36 -8.73 4.91
N GLY A 384 -26.71 -7.51 4.62
CA GLY A 384 -25.78 -6.37 4.62
C GLY A 384 -25.42 -5.74 3.29
N ASN A 385 -25.85 -6.28 2.16
CA ASN A 385 -25.53 -5.68 0.86
C ASN A 385 -26.27 -4.35 0.67
N LYS A 386 -25.53 -3.25 0.59
CA LYS A 386 -26.05 -1.92 0.25
C LYS A 386 -25.78 -1.64 -1.23
N LEU A 387 -26.81 -1.12 -1.92
CA LEU A 387 -26.61 -0.55 -3.26
C LEU A 387 -25.71 0.69 -3.11
N ALA A 388 -24.56 0.68 -3.77
CA ALA A 388 -23.78 1.88 -3.96
C ALA A 388 -24.36 2.63 -5.17
N PHE A 389 -24.91 3.81 -4.93
CA PHE A 389 -25.37 4.73 -5.96
C PHE A 389 -24.38 5.87 -6.14
#